data_981e194fa75caa2429af24cf1b910df9
#
_entry.id   981e194fa75caa2429af24cf1b910df9
#
_cell.length_a   1.000
_cell.length_b   1.000
_cell.length_c   1.000
_cell.angle_alpha   90.00
_cell.angle_beta   90.00
_cell.angle_gamma   90.00
#
_symmetry.space_group_name_H-M   'P 1'
#
loop_
_entity.id
_entity.type
_entity.pdbx_description
1 polymer ?
#
loop_
_entity_poly.entity_id
_entity_poly.type
_entity_poly.pdbx_seq_one_letter_code
_entity_poly.pdbx_strand_id
1 'polypeptide(L)'
;KTRTAYNMICDAEARGVLKPDSIIVEPTSGNQGIGLALIGAVKGYRTIIIMPDSVSEERRKLVRHYGAEVIIIHDAGDIGACIQECLDTALRMAKEDAKVFVPQQFENPANPMVHRHHTGIEILAQVEGPIDGFCSGIGTGGTITGIGEVLKAQNPGITIWAVEPEHAAILSGGSIGTHIQMGIGDGVIPAILNREIYDDIYIVTDGEA
;
A
#
# COMPACT_ATOMS: atom_id res chain seq x y z
N LYS A 1 0.63 -1.19 7.43
CA LYS A 1 1.20 -1.87 6.22
C LYS A 1 1.80 -3.25 6.52
N THR A 2 2.08 -3.60 7.78
CA THR A 2 2.63 -4.94 8.11
C THR A 2 1.71 -6.09 7.67
N ARG A 3 0.38 -5.94 7.80
CA ARG A 3 -0.59 -6.94 7.33
C ARG A 3 -0.50 -7.19 5.82
N THR A 4 -0.45 -6.12 5.03
CA THR A 4 -0.35 -6.23 3.57
C THR A 4 0.99 -6.79 3.14
N ALA A 5 2.10 -6.32 3.74
CA ALA A 5 3.43 -6.85 3.49
C ALA A 5 3.48 -8.36 3.78
N TYR A 6 3.02 -8.79 4.95
CA TYR A 6 2.99 -10.19 5.34
C TYR A 6 2.18 -11.04 4.35
N ASN A 7 0.96 -10.61 4.02
CA ASN A 7 0.08 -11.38 3.15
C ASN A 7 0.62 -11.49 1.71
N MET A 8 1.18 -10.41 1.15
CA MET A 8 1.78 -10.45 -0.18
C MET A 8 2.97 -11.42 -0.24
N ILE A 9 3.78 -11.49 0.81
CA ILE A 9 4.90 -12.44 0.89
C ILE A 9 4.38 -13.86 1.05
N CYS A 10 3.44 -14.13 1.97
CA CYS A 10 2.87 -15.47 2.17
C CYS A 10 2.13 -15.98 0.92
N ASP A 11 1.37 -15.13 0.22
CA ASP A 11 0.72 -15.50 -1.03
C ASP A 11 1.75 -15.85 -2.12
N ALA A 12 2.81 -15.06 -2.25
CA ALA A 12 3.88 -15.33 -3.22
C ALA A 12 4.62 -16.65 -2.92
N GLU A 13 4.86 -16.96 -1.64
CA GLU A 13 5.41 -18.25 -1.20
C GLU A 13 4.46 -19.41 -1.57
N ALA A 14 3.18 -19.28 -1.23
CA ALA A 14 2.17 -20.32 -1.48
C ALA A 14 2.00 -20.61 -2.99
N ARG A 15 2.15 -19.60 -3.83
CA ARG A 15 2.11 -19.75 -5.30
C ARG A 15 3.46 -20.23 -5.90
N GLY A 16 4.50 -20.39 -5.08
CA GLY A 16 5.84 -20.77 -5.53
C GLY A 16 6.57 -19.71 -6.37
N VAL A 17 6.09 -18.47 -6.36
CA VAL A 17 6.72 -17.31 -7.02
C VAL A 17 7.92 -16.84 -6.21
N LEU A 18 7.77 -16.75 -4.89
CA LEU A 18 8.83 -16.40 -3.95
C LEU A 18 9.48 -17.69 -3.41
N LYS A 19 10.78 -17.85 -3.61
CA LYS A 19 11.59 -19.00 -3.19
C LYS A 19 12.55 -18.57 -2.07
N PRO A 20 13.13 -19.53 -1.31
CA PRO A 20 14.04 -19.21 -0.21
C PRO A 20 15.24 -18.33 -0.57
N ASP A 21 15.71 -18.39 -1.82
CA ASP A 21 16.82 -17.58 -2.33
C ASP A 21 16.36 -16.33 -3.11
N SER A 22 15.08 -16.02 -3.07
CA SER A 22 14.53 -14.84 -3.71
C SER A 22 14.93 -13.54 -3.00
N ILE A 23 14.91 -12.44 -3.74
CA ILE A 23 15.19 -11.09 -3.28
C ILE A 23 13.90 -10.27 -3.40
N ILE A 24 13.42 -9.73 -2.31
CA ILE A 24 12.26 -8.84 -2.30
C ILE A 24 12.74 -7.43 -2.68
N VAL A 25 12.17 -6.85 -3.73
CA VAL A 25 12.47 -5.47 -4.16
C VAL A 25 11.16 -4.70 -4.26
N GLU A 26 11.03 -3.56 -3.58
CA GLU A 26 9.82 -2.74 -3.67
C GLU A 26 10.14 -1.25 -3.77
N PRO A 27 9.57 -0.56 -4.78
CA PRO A 27 9.61 0.89 -4.85
C PRO A 27 8.56 1.47 -3.90
N THR A 28 8.98 2.15 -2.84
CA THR A 28 8.04 2.77 -1.90
C THR A 28 8.73 3.80 -1.02
N SER A 29 8.10 4.94 -0.85
CA SER A 29 8.56 6.00 0.07
C SER A 29 8.10 5.80 1.52
N GLY A 30 7.26 4.79 1.80
CA GLY A 30 6.50 4.77 3.04
C GLY A 30 6.53 3.47 3.85
N ASN A 31 5.45 3.31 4.59
CA ASN A 31 5.27 2.25 5.57
C ASN A 31 5.27 0.83 4.97
N GLN A 32 4.99 0.68 3.68
CA GLN A 32 5.06 -0.62 3.01
C GLN A 32 6.50 -1.14 2.97
N GLY A 33 7.48 -0.28 2.69
CA GLY A 33 8.90 -0.65 2.72
C GLY A 33 9.35 -1.10 4.11
N ILE A 34 8.90 -0.41 5.15
CA ILE A 34 9.14 -0.80 6.55
C ILE A 34 8.51 -2.17 6.84
N GLY A 35 7.27 -2.40 6.40
CA GLY A 35 6.59 -3.67 6.55
C GLY A 35 7.31 -4.83 5.85
N LEU A 36 7.76 -4.61 4.61
CA LEU A 36 8.50 -5.61 3.84
C LEU A 36 9.89 -5.88 4.43
N ALA A 37 10.59 -4.84 4.92
CA ALA A 37 11.86 -5.00 5.60
C ALA A 37 11.72 -5.87 6.87
N LEU A 38 10.69 -5.60 7.70
CA LEU A 38 10.38 -6.41 8.87
C LEU A 38 10.08 -7.87 8.50
N ILE A 39 9.19 -8.10 7.53
CA ILE A 39 8.79 -9.47 7.14
C ILE A 39 9.95 -10.20 6.47
N GLY A 40 10.74 -9.52 5.64
CA GLY A 40 11.95 -10.06 5.04
C GLY A 40 12.95 -10.51 6.09
N ALA A 41 13.20 -9.68 7.12
CA ALA A 41 14.09 -10.04 8.23
C ALA A 41 13.59 -11.29 8.99
N VAL A 42 12.29 -11.35 9.31
CA VAL A 42 11.69 -12.49 10.04
C VAL A 42 11.73 -13.78 9.22
N LYS A 43 11.53 -13.70 7.91
CA LYS A 43 11.48 -14.87 7.02
C LYS A 43 12.83 -15.21 6.38
N GLY A 44 13.86 -14.38 6.59
CA GLY A 44 15.21 -14.62 6.08
C GLY A 44 15.43 -14.22 4.62
N TYR A 45 14.58 -13.35 4.05
CA TYR A 45 14.74 -12.85 2.70
C TYR A 45 15.66 -11.63 2.64
N ARG A 46 16.54 -11.58 1.67
CA ARG A 46 17.19 -10.35 1.26
C ARG A 46 16.12 -9.37 0.77
N THR A 47 16.12 -8.15 1.32
CA THR A 47 15.11 -7.15 0.99
C THR A 47 15.81 -5.85 0.57
N ILE A 48 15.35 -5.27 -0.53
CA ILE A 48 15.84 -4.01 -1.09
C ILE A 48 14.64 -3.07 -1.26
N ILE A 49 14.73 -1.89 -0.66
CA ILE A 49 13.70 -0.85 -0.80
C ILE A 49 14.27 0.29 -1.64
N ILE A 50 13.56 0.65 -2.69
CA ILE A 50 13.93 1.74 -3.60
C ILE A 50 13.06 2.95 -3.25
N MET A 51 13.66 4.09 -2.96
CA MET A 51 12.92 5.28 -2.53
C MET A 51 13.58 6.58 -3.00
N PRO A 52 12.80 7.66 -3.18
CA PRO A 52 13.32 9.00 -3.42
C PRO A 52 14.23 9.49 -2.29
N ASP A 53 15.18 10.37 -2.61
CA ASP A 53 16.02 11.02 -1.61
C ASP A 53 15.27 12.07 -0.77
N SER A 54 14.09 12.50 -1.20
CA SER A 54 13.16 13.34 -0.43
C SER A 54 12.50 12.63 0.75
N VAL A 55 12.56 11.28 0.82
CA VAL A 55 12.04 10.49 1.95
C VAL A 55 12.85 10.76 3.22
N SER A 56 12.15 10.93 4.36
CA SER A 56 12.78 11.26 5.64
C SER A 56 13.85 10.26 6.07
N GLU A 57 14.86 10.77 6.76
CA GLU A 57 15.98 9.94 7.23
C GLU A 57 15.52 8.86 8.23
N GLU A 58 14.50 9.16 9.04
CA GLU A 58 13.93 8.22 10.01
C GLU A 58 13.38 6.97 9.32
N ARG A 59 12.69 7.12 8.21
CA ARG A 59 12.18 5.98 7.42
C ARG A 59 13.30 5.16 6.85
N ARG A 60 14.34 5.79 6.29
CA ARG A 60 15.54 5.11 5.77
C ARG A 60 16.27 4.35 6.88
N LYS A 61 16.43 4.95 8.05
CA LYS A 61 17.04 4.31 9.24
C LYS A 61 16.22 3.10 9.68
N LEU A 62 14.90 3.23 9.73
CA LEU A 62 14.03 2.15 10.17
C LEU A 62 14.07 0.95 9.21
N VAL A 63 14.06 1.20 7.89
CA VAL A 63 14.22 0.12 6.88
C VAL A 63 15.57 -0.59 7.05
N ARG A 64 16.67 0.17 7.21
CA ARG A 64 18.00 -0.40 7.44
C ARG A 64 18.13 -1.12 8.77
N HIS A 65 17.41 -0.65 9.80
CA HIS A 65 17.39 -1.30 11.12
C HIS A 65 16.89 -2.74 11.06
N TYR A 66 15.92 -3.03 10.17
CA TYR A 66 15.47 -4.38 9.89
C TYR A 66 16.39 -5.17 8.94
N GLY A 67 17.55 -4.63 8.56
CA GLY A 67 18.54 -5.30 7.72
C GLY A 67 18.27 -5.19 6.21
N ALA A 68 17.27 -4.42 5.77
CA ALA A 68 17.02 -4.21 4.36
C ALA A 68 18.01 -3.18 3.76
N GLU A 69 18.35 -3.40 2.50
CA GLU A 69 19.13 -2.46 1.70
C GLU A 69 18.22 -1.32 1.20
N VAL A 70 18.79 -0.13 1.05
CA VAL A 70 18.07 1.04 0.53
C VAL A 70 18.80 1.58 -0.69
N ILE A 71 18.12 1.58 -1.82
CA ILE A 71 18.55 2.28 -3.04
C ILE A 71 17.84 3.63 -3.06
N ILE A 72 18.62 4.69 -3.21
CA ILE A 72 18.11 6.05 -3.27
C ILE A 72 18.10 6.53 -4.71
N ILE A 73 16.95 7.03 -5.17
CA ILE A 73 16.81 7.74 -6.45
C ILE A 73 16.72 9.23 -6.18
N HIS A 74 17.46 10.03 -6.93
CA HIS A 74 17.49 11.48 -6.75
C HIS A 74 16.23 12.12 -7.31
N ASP A 75 15.53 12.89 -6.45
CA ASP A 75 14.38 13.71 -6.85
C ASP A 75 14.90 15.05 -7.40
N ALA A 76 14.84 15.22 -8.71
CA ALA A 76 15.25 16.45 -9.39
C ALA A 76 14.18 17.56 -9.36
N GLY A 77 13.19 17.46 -8.46
CA GLY A 77 12.09 18.43 -8.31
C GLY A 77 10.79 18.01 -9.02
N ASP A 78 10.74 16.79 -9.56
CA ASP A 78 9.53 16.14 -10.05
C ASP A 78 9.35 14.79 -9.33
N ILE A 79 8.62 14.82 -8.24
CA ILE A 79 8.39 13.63 -7.42
C ILE A 79 7.67 12.51 -8.19
N GLY A 80 6.80 12.86 -9.14
CA GLY A 80 6.10 11.87 -9.98
C GLY A 80 7.07 11.11 -10.87
N ALA A 81 7.97 11.82 -11.55
CA ALA A 81 9.03 11.22 -12.36
C ALA A 81 9.98 10.38 -11.50
N CYS A 82 10.34 10.85 -10.31
CA CYS A 82 11.20 10.10 -9.38
C CYS A 82 10.54 8.79 -8.89
N ILE A 83 9.26 8.81 -8.56
CA ILE A 83 8.49 7.61 -8.19
C ILE A 83 8.45 6.63 -9.36
N GLN A 84 8.24 7.11 -10.58
CA GLN A 84 8.26 6.27 -11.78
C GLN A 84 9.63 5.63 -11.99
N GLU A 85 10.72 6.37 -11.81
CA GLU A 85 12.08 5.83 -11.92
C GLU A 85 12.37 4.77 -10.84
N CYS A 86 11.86 4.95 -9.62
CA CYS A 86 11.94 3.92 -8.59
C CYS A 86 11.24 2.61 -9.05
N LEU A 87 10.05 2.72 -9.65
CA LEU A 87 9.31 1.57 -10.18
C LEU A 87 10.06 0.91 -11.34
N ASP A 88 10.51 1.69 -12.30
CA ASP A 88 11.25 1.21 -13.47
C ASP A 88 12.54 0.50 -13.06
N THR A 89 13.20 0.99 -12.02
CA THR A 89 14.40 0.38 -11.45
C THR A 89 14.08 -0.99 -10.82
N ALA A 90 13.00 -1.10 -10.04
CA ALA A 90 12.57 -2.38 -9.48
C ALA A 90 12.21 -3.40 -10.56
N LEU A 91 11.44 -2.98 -11.57
CA LEU A 91 11.02 -3.85 -12.68
C LEU A 91 12.21 -4.26 -13.56
N ARG A 92 13.20 -3.38 -13.78
CA ARG A 92 14.44 -3.71 -14.46
C ARG A 92 15.21 -4.78 -13.68
N MET A 93 15.37 -4.63 -12.37
CA MET A 93 16.01 -5.64 -11.52
C MET A 93 15.32 -7.00 -11.64
N ALA A 94 13.98 -7.03 -11.63
CA ALA A 94 13.22 -8.27 -11.80
C ALA A 94 13.38 -8.90 -13.21
N LYS A 95 13.62 -8.09 -14.23
CA LYS A 95 13.89 -8.57 -15.59
C LYS A 95 15.29 -9.15 -15.74
N GLU A 96 16.27 -8.57 -15.03
CA GLU A 96 17.68 -8.96 -15.09
C GLU A 96 18.01 -10.15 -14.17
N ASP A 97 17.30 -10.33 -13.08
CA ASP A 97 17.51 -11.42 -12.12
C ASP A 97 16.17 -12.10 -11.76
N ALA A 98 16.02 -13.35 -12.16
CA ALA A 98 14.82 -14.16 -11.89
C ALA A 98 14.58 -14.46 -10.39
N LYS A 99 15.52 -14.14 -9.51
CA LYS A 99 15.35 -14.21 -8.06
C LYS A 99 14.63 -12.99 -7.49
N VAL A 100 14.56 -11.90 -8.22
CA VAL A 100 13.91 -10.68 -7.78
C VAL A 100 12.40 -10.82 -7.88
N PHE A 101 11.74 -10.60 -6.76
CA PHE A 101 10.29 -10.52 -6.63
C PHE A 101 9.90 -9.09 -6.24
N VAL A 102 9.02 -8.46 -7.04
CA VAL A 102 8.48 -7.13 -6.78
C VAL A 102 7.02 -7.28 -6.33
N PRO A 103 6.70 -7.03 -5.07
CA PRO A 103 5.34 -7.18 -4.52
C PRO A 103 4.29 -6.31 -5.20
N GLN A 104 4.61 -5.07 -5.58
CA GLN A 104 3.73 -4.11 -6.28
C GLN A 104 2.41 -3.86 -5.53
N GLN A 105 2.47 -3.15 -4.41
CA GLN A 105 1.32 -2.95 -3.51
C GLN A 105 0.06 -2.36 -4.16
N PHE A 106 0.18 -1.64 -5.30
CA PHE A 106 -0.94 -1.03 -6.03
C PHE A 106 -1.63 -1.98 -7.02
N GLU A 107 -0.98 -3.10 -7.34
CA GLU A 107 -1.40 -4.07 -8.35
C GLU A 107 -1.73 -5.44 -7.74
N ASN A 108 -1.17 -5.76 -6.59
CA ASN A 108 -1.18 -7.10 -6.00
C ASN A 108 -2.49 -7.40 -5.26
N PRO A 109 -3.30 -8.36 -5.72
CA PRO A 109 -4.57 -8.71 -5.09
C PRO A 109 -4.44 -9.26 -3.67
N ALA A 110 -3.26 -9.74 -3.27
CA ALA A 110 -3.00 -10.17 -1.90
C ALA A 110 -3.08 -9.00 -0.88
N ASN A 111 -2.97 -7.74 -1.35
CA ASN A 111 -3.18 -6.57 -0.51
C ASN A 111 -4.63 -6.46 -0.02
N PRO A 112 -5.67 -6.30 -0.85
CA PRO A 112 -7.06 -6.29 -0.34
C PRO A 112 -7.47 -7.64 0.28
N MET A 113 -6.87 -8.74 -0.13
CA MET A 113 -7.20 -10.08 0.37
C MET A 113 -6.97 -10.21 1.89
N VAL A 114 -5.88 -9.65 2.45
CA VAL A 114 -5.66 -9.69 3.90
C VAL A 114 -6.74 -8.93 4.67
N HIS A 115 -7.23 -7.84 4.10
CA HIS A 115 -8.31 -7.07 4.74
C HIS A 115 -9.66 -7.79 4.63
N ARG A 116 -9.89 -8.51 3.52
CA ARG A 116 -11.10 -9.34 3.34
C ARG A 116 -11.10 -10.53 4.29
N HIS A 117 -9.99 -11.26 4.42
CA HIS A 117 -9.94 -12.51 5.17
C HIS A 117 -9.66 -12.32 6.67
N HIS A 118 -9.11 -11.17 7.06
CA HIS A 118 -8.73 -10.90 8.45
C HIS A 118 -9.33 -9.60 8.97
N THR A 119 -8.91 -8.44 8.48
CA THR A 119 -9.28 -7.15 9.08
C THR A 119 -10.79 -6.92 9.11
N GLY A 120 -11.50 -7.19 8.02
CA GLY A 120 -12.98 -7.06 7.96
C GLY A 120 -13.67 -8.03 8.92
N ILE A 121 -13.19 -9.26 9.01
CA ILE A 121 -13.73 -10.27 9.94
C ILE A 121 -13.46 -9.88 11.40
N GLU A 122 -12.26 -9.38 11.69
CA GLU A 122 -11.92 -8.88 13.04
C GLU A 122 -12.82 -7.71 13.45
N ILE A 123 -13.11 -6.77 12.53
CA ILE A 123 -14.04 -5.66 12.78
C ILE A 123 -15.43 -6.19 13.13
N LEU A 124 -15.97 -7.12 12.33
CA LEU A 124 -17.27 -7.72 12.60
C LEU A 124 -17.33 -8.45 13.95
N ALA A 125 -16.21 -9.05 14.37
CA ALA A 125 -16.14 -9.77 15.65
C ALA A 125 -15.97 -8.83 16.86
N GLN A 126 -15.39 -7.64 16.68
CA GLN A 126 -15.04 -6.72 17.76
C GLN A 126 -16.06 -5.60 17.97
N VAL A 127 -16.82 -5.25 16.94
CA VAL A 127 -17.86 -4.22 17.04
C VAL A 127 -19.18 -4.86 17.49
N GLU A 128 -19.69 -4.41 18.63
CA GLU A 128 -21.00 -4.85 19.13
C GLU A 128 -22.12 -4.09 18.39
N GLY A 129 -23.05 -4.84 17.83
CA GLY A 129 -24.20 -4.28 17.11
C GLY A 129 -23.97 -4.05 15.61
N PRO A 130 -24.93 -3.41 14.93
CA PRO A 130 -24.85 -3.15 13.50
C PRO A 130 -23.79 -2.09 13.20
N ILE A 131 -23.12 -2.26 12.04
CA ILE A 131 -22.22 -1.25 11.49
C ILE A 131 -22.96 -0.57 10.34
N ASP A 132 -23.33 0.69 10.51
CA ASP A 132 -24.13 1.44 9.55
C ASP A 132 -23.27 2.27 8.59
N GLY A 133 -22.02 2.53 8.95
CA GLY A 133 -21.10 3.29 8.11
C GLY A 133 -19.64 2.87 8.28
N PHE A 134 -18.86 3.02 7.23
CA PHE A 134 -17.42 2.81 7.20
C PHE A 134 -16.76 3.85 6.30
N CYS A 135 -15.66 4.43 6.74
CA CYS A 135 -14.86 5.30 5.89
C CYS A 135 -13.38 4.92 5.95
N SER A 136 -12.67 5.16 4.86
CA SER A 136 -11.23 4.87 4.77
C SER A 136 -10.51 5.81 3.82
N GLY A 137 -9.35 6.31 4.23
CA GLY A 137 -8.44 7.04 3.35
C GLY A 137 -7.89 6.14 2.24
N ILE A 138 -7.74 6.71 1.05
CA ILE A 138 -7.29 5.98 -0.13
C ILE A 138 -5.79 6.23 -0.39
N GLY A 139 -4.97 5.23 -0.09
CA GLY A 139 -3.63 5.06 -0.65
C GLY A 139 -3.70 4.00 -1.74
N THR A 140 -3.34 2.75 -1.45
CA THR A 140 -3.48 1.65 -2.40
C THR A 140 -4.94 1.18 -2.63
N GLY A 141 -5.89 1.63 -1.81
CA GLY A 141 -7.28 1.18 -1.87
C GLY A 141 -7.55 -0.22 -1.30
N GLY A 142 -6.51 -0.94 -0.89
CA GLY A 142 -6.67 -2.32 -0.39
C GLY A 142 -7.53 -2.42 0.86
N THR A 143 -7.41 -1.46 1.78
CA THR A 143 -8.19 -1.42 3.03
C THR A 143 -9.69 -1.27 2.77
N ILE A 144 -10.08 -0.23 2.03
CA ILE A 144 -11.49 0.02 1.73
C ILE A 144 -12.10 -1.10 0.89
N THR A 145 -11.34 -1.63 -0.07
CA THR A 145 -11.79 -2.76 -0.90
C THR A 145 -12.05 -3.99 -0.04
N GLY A 146 -11.04 -4.47 0.70
CA GLY A 146 -11.16 -5.72 1.44
C GLY A 146 -12.16 -5.65 2.59
N ILE A 147 -12.13 -4.57 3.39
CA ILE A 147 -13.08 -4.38 4.50
C ILE A 147 -14.47 -4.09 3.96
N GLY A 148 -14.61 -3.19 2.99
CA GLY A 148 -15.89 -2.81 2.41
C GLY A 148 -16.66 -4.00 1.83
N GLU A 149 -15.98 -4.89 1.11
CA GLU A 149 -16.60 -6.10 0.57
C GLU A 149 -17.14 -7.02 1.67
N VAL A 150 -16.43 -7.18 2.78
CA VAL A 150 -16.90 -7.96 3.93
C VAL A 150 -18.09 -7.29 4.60
N LEU A 151 -18.03 -5.99 4.84
CA LEU A 151 -19.10 -5.24 5.51
C LEU A 151 -20.37 -5.18 4.65
N LYS A 152 -20.27 -4.92 3.33
CA LYS A 152 -21.43 -4.94 2.41
C LYS A 152 -22.00 -6.34 2.25
N ALA A 153 -21.21 -7.39 2.33
CA ALA A 153 -21.71 -8.76 2.32
C ALA A 153 -22.56 -9.08 3.56
N GLN A 154 -22.17 -8.52 4.72
CA GLN A 154 -22.91 -8.68 6.00
C GLN A 154 -24.13 -7.76 6.09
N ASN A 155 -23.98 -6.50 5.67
CA ASN A 155 -25.03 -5.49 5.66
C ASN A 155 -25.02 -4.74 4.31
N PRO A 156 -25.84 -5.14 3.32
CA PRO A 156 -25.89 -4.45 2.03
C PRO A 156 -26.32 -2.99 2.08
N GLY A 157 -26.93 -2.55 3.19
CA GLY A 157 -27.35 -1.18 3.42
C GLY A 157 -26.30 -0.28 4.07
N ILE A 158 -25.09 -0.80 4.37
CA ILE A 158 -24.02 0.00 4.94
C ILE A 158 -23.56 1.11 3.98
N THR A 159 -23.33 2.30 4.51
CA THR A 159 -22.73 3.41 3.76
C THR A 159 -21.20 3.36 3.87
N ILE A 160 -20.51 3.36 2.75
CA ILE A 160 -19.03 3.36 2.69
C ILE A 160 -18.54 4.60 1.99
N TRP A 161 -17.64 5.34 2.64
CA TRP A 161 -17.02 6.53 2.07
C TRP A 161 -15.53 6.35 1.86
N ALA A 162 -15.09 6.70 0.64
CA ALA A 162 -13.68 6.91 0.35
C ALA A 162 -13.25 8.30 0.84
N VAL A 163 -12.04 8.43 1.37
CA VAL A 163 -11.51 9.72 1.84
C VAL A 163 -10.26 10.05 1.05
N GLU A 164 -10.24 11.23 0.42
CA GLU A 164 -9.11 11.77 -0.34
C GLU A 164 -8.64 13.10 0.24
N PRO A 165 -7.32 13.39 0.25
CA PRO A 165 -6.81 14.75 0.48
C PRO A 165 -7.27 15.71 -0.61
N GLU A 166 -7.65 16.94 -0.26
CA GLU A 166 -8.05 17.98 -1.20
C GLU A 166 -7.03 18.19 -2.33
N HIS A 167 -5.73 18.18 -1.97
CA HIS A 167 -4.64 18.40 -2.92
C HIS A 167 -4.19 17.12 -3.67
N ALA A 168 -4.87 16.00 -3.48
CA ALA A 168 -4.64 14.75 -4.21
C ALA A 168 -5.94 13.95 -4.43
N ALA A 169 -7.04 14.64 -4.72
CA ALA A 169 -8.38 14.08 -4.89
C ALA A 169 -8.58 13.46 -6.29
N ILE A 170 -7.77 12.43 -6.61
CA ILE A 170 -7.71 11.80 -7.94
C ILE A 170 -9.01 11.09 -8.32
N LEU A 171 -9.67 10.42 -7.37
CA LEU A 171 -10.94 9.74 -7.62
C LEU A 171 -12.07 10.74 -7.93
N SER A 172 -11.96 11.95 -7.39
CA SER A 172 -12.88 13.06 -7.63
C SER A 172 -12.51 13.90 -8.86
N GLY A 173 -11.53 13.46 -9.67
CA GLY A 173 -11.10 14.15 -10.90
C GLY A 173 -10.12 15.30 -10.69
N GLY A 174 -9.55 15.44 -9.50
CA GLY A 174 -8.48 16.38 -9.18
C GLY A 174 -7.11 15.91 -9.69
N SER A 175 -6.08 16.66 -9.33
CA SER A 175 -4.68 16.37 -9.65
C SER A 175 -3.85 16.17 -8.39
N ILE A 176 -2.69 15.53 -8.55
CA ILE A 176 -1.75 15.36 -7.45
C ILE A 176 -1.15 16.71 -7.03
N GLY A 177 -1.08 16.94 -5.72
CA GLY A 177 -0.45 18.10 -5.10
C GLY A 177 0.10 17.74 -3.73
N THR A 178 0.71 18.73 -3.07
CA THR A 178 1.27 18.54 -1.72
C THR A 178 0.16 18.65 -0.68
N HIS A 179 0.10 17.71 0.24
CA HIS A 179 -0.83 17.64 1.37
C HIS A 179 -0.13 17.03 2.60
N ILE A 180 -0.73 17.17 3.78
CA ILE A 180 -0.17 16.69 5.05
C ILE A 180 -0.65 15.29 5.47
N GLN A 181 -1.66 14.73 4.80
CA GLN A 181 -2.24 13.41 5.11
C GLN A 181 -1.34 12.28 4.59
N MET A 182 -0.25 12.00 5.32
CA MET A 182 0.78 11.05 4.92
C MET A 182 0.26 9.61 4.81
N GLY A 183 0.51 8.98 3.66
CA GLY A 183 0.21 7.56 3.40
C GLY A 183 -1.12 7.29 2.68
N ILE A 184 -1.79 8.36 2.26
CA ILE A 184 -2.92 8.35 1.31
C ILE A 184 -2.68 9.41 0.23
N GLY A 185 -3.48 9.41 -0.83
CA GLY A 185 -3.35 10.41 -1.89
C GLY A 185 -2.09 10.26 -2.74
N ASP A 186 -1.77 9.04 -3.15
CA ASP A 186 -0.54 8.72 -3.91
C ASP A 186 -0.59 9.16 -5.39
N GLY A 187 -1.62 9.88 -5.82
CA GLY A 187 -1.73 10.47 -7.15
C GLY A 187 -2.09 9.51 -8.28
N VAL A 188 -2.45 8.28 -7.96
CA VAL A 188 -2.86 7.24 -8.92
C VAL A 188 -4.14 6.56 -8.48
N ILE A 189 -4.91 6.04 -9.43
CA ILE A 189 -6.04 5.14 -9.13
C ILE A 189 -5.47 3.71 -9.13
N PRO A 190 -5.41 3.04 -7.96
CA PRO A 190 -4.82 1.71 -7.88
C PRO A 190 -5.64 0.66 -8.60
N ALA A 191 -4.97 -0.29 -9.28
CA ALA A 191 -5.65 -1.39 -9.98
C ALA A 191 -6.44 -2.30 -9.03
N ILE A 192 -6.00 -2.42 -7.77
CA ILE A 192 -6.65 -3.25 -6.75
C ILE A 192 -7.83 -2.57 -6.05
N LEU A 193 -8.11 -1.29 -6.35
CA LEU A 193 -9.24 -0.57 -5.77
C LEU A 193 -10.54 -1.01 -6.44
N ASN A 194 -11.45 -1.60 -5.67
CA ASN A 194 -12.82 -1.84 -6.11
C ASN A 194 -13.59 -0.50 -6.04
N ARG A 195 -13.80 0.12 -7.19
CA ARG A 195 -14.47 1.43 -7.30
C ARG A 195 -15.98 1.38 -7.04
N GLU A 196 -16.57 0.19 -7.05
CA GLU A 196 -18.00 -0.03 -6.76
C GLU A 196 -18.27 -0.25 -5.27
N ILE A 197 -17.22 -0.24 -4.43
CA ILE A 197 -17.37 -0.57 -3.01
C ILE A 197 -17.81 0.61 -2.15
N TYR A 198 -17.45 1.83 -2.54
CA TYR A 198 -17.82 3.04 -1.82
C TYR A 198 -19.00 3.75 -2.47
N ASP A 199 -19.83 4.36 -1.63
CA ASP A 199 -21.06 5.05 -2.03
C ASP A 199 -20.81 6.53 -2.31
N ASP A 200 -19.78 7.12 -1.66
CA ASP A 200 -19.41 8.52 -1.84
C ASP A 200 -17.93 8.77 -1.53
N ILE A 201 -17.43 9.96 -1.87
CA ILE A 201 -16.06 10.39 -1.63
C ILE A 201 -16.09 11.65 -0.77
N TYR A 202 -15.36 11.62 0.36
CA TYR A 202 -15.13 12.78 1.19
C TYR A 202 -13.75 13.37 0.89
N ILE A 203 -13.71 14.63 0.50
CA ILE A 203 -12.48 15.38 0.28
C ILE A 203 -12.13 16.10 1.58
N VAL A 204 -11.00 15.72 2.19
CA VAL A 204 -10.53 16.31 3.45
C VAL A 204 -9.47 17.38 3.18
N THR A 205 -9.66 18.56 3.75
CA THR A 205 -8.67 19.66 3.70
C THR A 205 -7.56 19.44 4.72
N ASP A 206 -6.40 20.11 4.52
CA ASP A 206 -5.32 20.10 5.50
C ASP A 206 -5.74 20.71 6.86
N GLY A 207 -6.73 21.60 6.87
CA GLY A 207 -7.25 22.23 8.09
C GLY A 207 -8.24 21.36 8.86
N GLU A 208 -8.86 20.34 8.25
CA GLU A 208 -9.78 19.40 8.88
C GLU A 208 -9.07 18.16 9.41
N ALA A 209 -7.87 17.86 8.89
CA ALA A 209 -7.04 16.72 9.29
C ALA A 209 -6.13 17.09 10.47
#